data_6752374351d2a30a9612bc267037ead0
#
_entry.id   6752374351d2a30a9612bc267037ead0
#
_cell.length_a   1.000
_cell.length_b   1.000
_cell.length_c   1.000
_cell.angle_alpha   90.00
_cell.angle_beta   90.00
_cell.angle_gamma   90.00
#
_symmetry.space_group_name_H-M   'P 1'
#
loop_
_entity.id
_entity.type
_entity.pdbx_description
1 polymer ?
#
loop_
_entity_poly.entity_id
_entity_poly.type
_entity_poly.pdbx_seq_one_letter_code
_entity_poly.pdbx_strand_id
1 'polypeptide(L)'
;MQFSLSSITLNKVALTITPINNHREREKGVLVYPVYSRRSGGLSVGINLFPDKKSCPFDCPYCEVFPFSSNAQFSLEQMESDLRSAVERARKKNEPVKDICFSGNGEPTLSPAFPDALKLADTVRAQLSPSAELVVITNGAGLLQTEVFSLLAQTAASPSLNIWLKLDAGTSGWYQKMNRSSIPFEKLIVKIKEFASHAPFTIQTMLCAIDGERPPDDEARAWEALVCELAEIATGGKGAIRKVQIYGKARSAPEDPLASALPETYLEDRASSLRRVFETRGIITPVEVYL
;
A
#
# COMPACT_ATOMS: atom_id res chain seq x y z
N MET A 1 -3.69 -35.77 -52.61
CA MET A 1 -3.78 -34.42 -52.06
C MET A 1 -3.75 -34.51 -50.55
N GLN A 2 -2.57 -34.33 -49.98
CA GLN A 2 -2.36 -34.34 -48.53
C GLN A 2 -2.50 -32.88 -48.01
N PHE A 3 -3.43 -32.66 -47.10
CA PHE A 3 -3.53 -31.39 -46.36
C PHE A 3 -2.74 -31.52 -45.07
N SER A 4 -1.67 -30.77 -45.03
CA SER A 4 -0.83 -30.59 -43.84
C SER A 4 -1.55 -29.66 -42.84
N LEU A 5 -1.84 -30.15 -41.65
CA LEU A 5 -2.26 -29.34 -40.50
C LEU A 5 -1.01 -28.74 -39.87
N SER A 6 -0.81 -27.44 -40.06
CA SER A 6 0.20 -26.69 -39.34
C SER A 6 -0.22 -26.50 -37.89
N SER A 7 0.52 -27.12 -37.00
CA SER A 7 0.41 -26.95 -35.56
C SER A 7 0.78 -25.52 -35.14
N ILE A 8 -0.18 -24.76 -34.64
CA ILE A 8 0.05 -23.49 -33.95
C ILE A 8 0.60 -23.83 -32.58
N THR A 9 1.90 -23.65 -32.41
CA THR A 9 2.56 -23.78 -31.11
C THR A 9 2.28 -22.51 -30.30
N LEU A 10 1.31 -22.61 -29.39
CA LEU A 10 1.12 -21.61 -28.33
C LEU A 10 2.32 -21.69 -27.39
N ASN A 11 3.22 -20.73 -27.50
CA ASN A 11 4.29 -20.50 -26.53
C ASN A 11 3.64 -20.21 -25.16
N LYS A 12 3.52 -21.22 -24.33
CA LYS A 12 3.28 -21.07 -22.90
C LYS A 12 4.52 -20.45 -22.29
N VAL A 13 4.55 -19.13 -22.16
CA VAL A 13 5.48 -18.46 -21.26
C VAL A 13 5.13 -18.93 -19.85
N ALA A 14 5.90 -19.85 -19.33
CA ALA A 14 5.85 -20.24 -17.94
C ALA A 14 6.34 -19.05 -17.14
N LEU A 15 5.44 -18.25 -16.59
CA LEU A 15 5.76 -17.24 -15.58
C LEU A 15 6.36 -17.94 -14.37
N THR A 16 7.67 -18.05 -14.35
CA THR A 16 8.43 -18.46 -13.18
C THR A 16 8.20 -17.36 -12.13
N ILE A 17 7.58 -17.70 -10.99
CA ILE A 17 7.46 -16.79 -9.86
C ILE A 17 8.85 -16.66 -9.27
N THR A 18 9.66 -15.78 -9.83
CA THR A 18 10.84 -15.25 -9.19
C THR A 18 10.38 -14.11 -8.26
N PRO A 19 10.90 -14.01 -7.03
CA PRO A 19 10.61 -12.87 -6.19
C PRO A 19 10.95 -11.61 -6.99
N ILE A 20 9.96 -10.76 -7.27
CA ILE A 20 10.23 -9.50 -7.97
C ILE A 20 10.92 -8.61 -6.95
N ASN A 21 12.24 -8.69 -6.90
CA ASN A 21 13.08 -7.83 -6.07
C ASN A 21 13.11 -6.39 -6.59
N ASN A 22 12.53 -6.13 -7.78
CA ASN A 22 12.54 -4.82 -8.39
C ASN A 22 11.22 -4.54 -9.12
N HIS A 23 10.48 -3.51 -8.72
CA HIS A 23 9.29 -3.03 -9.43
C HIS A 23 9.58 -2.58 -10.88
N ARG A 24 10.86 -2.37 -11.24
CA ARG A 24 11.32 -2.06 -12.60
C ARG A 24 11.03 -3.16 -13.61
N GLU A 25 10.94 -4.41 -13.14
CA GLU A 25 10.75 -5.59 -14.00
C GLU A 25 9.28 -5.94 -14.25
N ARG A 26 8.34 -5.13 -13.73
CA ARG A 26 6.93 -5.32 -14.06
C ARG A 26 6.72 -5.06 -15.54
N GLU A 27 6.19 -6.05 -16.23
CA GLU A 27 5.70 -5.84 -17.59
C GLU A 27 4.64 -4.73 -17.58
N LYS A 28 4.75 -3.82 -18.53
CA LYS A 28 3.76 -2.75 -18.70
C LYS A 28 2.39 -3.39 -18.94
N GLY A 29 1.36 -2.88 -18.31
CA GLY A 29 0.00 -3.37 -18.48
C GLY A 29 -0.43 -4.49 -17.54
N VAL A 30 0.44 -4.96 -16.62
CA VAL A 30 0.08 -6.02 -15.66
C VAL A 30 -0.91 -5.49 -14.63
N LEU A 31 -2.04 -6.20 -14.48
CA LEU A 31 -3.09 -5.88 -13.50
C LEU A 31 -2.88 -6.60 -12.17
N VAL A 32 -2.39 -7.84 -12.19
CA VAL A 32 -2.19 -8.66 -11.00
C VAL A 32 -0.80 -9.26 -10.99
N TYR A 33 -0.10 -9.15 -9.86
CA TYR A 33 1.28 -9.60 -9.74
C TYR A 33 1.57 -10.15 -8.34
N PRO A 34 2.27 -11.29 -8.24
CA PRO A 34 2.73 -11.82 -6.97
C PRO A 34 4.01 -11.11 -6.52
N VAL A 35 4.16 -10.89 -5.21
CA VAL A 35 5.36 -10.32 -4.59
C VAL A 35 5.54 -10.87 -3.19
N TYR A 36 6.79 -11.13 -2.76
CA TYR A 36 7.07 -11.41 -1.35
C TYR A 36 7.15 -10.10 -0.58
N SER A 37 6.19 -9.91 0.32
CA SER A 37 6.07 -8.71 1.14
C SER A 37 6.62 -8.95 2.54
N ARG A 38 7.62 -8.15 2.94
CA ARG A 38 8.13 -8.18 4.31
C ARG A 38 7.06 -7.78 5.32
N ARG A 39 6.23 -6.79 4.98
CA ARG A 39 5.16 -6.28 5.84
C ARG A 39 4.00 -7.27 6.01
N SER A 40 3.75 -8.08 5.00
CA SER A 40 2.72 -9.14 5.06
C SER A 40 3.28 -10.47 5.59
N GLY A 41 4.60 -10.59 5.66
CA GLY A 41 5.27 -11.81 6.13
C GLY A 41 5.13 -13.00 5.17
N GLY A 42 5.07 -12.77 3.85
CA GLY A 42 4.98 -13.82 2.85
C GLY A 42 4.45 -13.36 1.49
N LEU A 43 3.83 -14.30 0.76
CA LEU A 43 3.30 -14.03 -0.58
C LEU A 43 2.10 -13.09 -0.52
N SER A 44 2.23 -11.95 -1.17
CA SER A 44 1.19 -10.95 -1.43
C SER A 44 0.83 -10.95 -2.92
N VAL A 45 -0.45 -10.84 -3.24
CA VAL A 45 -0.92 -10.70 -4.63
C VAL A 45 -1.37 -9.27 -4.84
N GLY A 46 -0.52 -8.48 -5.52
CA GLY A 46 -0.80 -7.08 -5.80
C GLY A 46 -1.80 -6.88 -6.92
N ILE A 47 -2.69 -5.90 -6.78
CA ILE A 47 -3.64 -5.43 -7.80
C ILE A 47 -3.25 -4.01 -8.19
N ASN A 48 -3.08 -3.78 -9.49
CA ASN A 48 -2.76 -2.50 -10.09
C ASN A 48 -3.94 -1.99 -10.92
N LEU A 49 -4.49 -0.85 -10.50
CA LEU A 49 -5.65 -0.23 -11.18
C LEU A 49 -5.25 0.80 -12.27
N PHE A 50 -3.95 1.04 -12.45
CA PHE A 50 -3.41 2.00 -13.42
C PHE A 50 -2.38 1.32 -14.32
N PRO A 51 -2.82 0.49 -15.30
CA PRO A 51 -1.91 -0.23 -16.18
C PRO A 51 -1.30 0.66 -17.27
N ASP A 52 -1.92 1.83 -17.55
CA ASP A 52 -1.56 2.75 -18.62
C ASP A 52 -0.47 3.74 -18.24
N LYS A 53 -0.54 4.31 -17.02
CA LYS A 53 0.38 5.34 -16.52
C LYS A 53 0.40 5.40 -15.00
N LYS A 54 1.43 6.06 -14.43
CA LYS A 54 1.42 6.44 -13.01
C LYS A 54 0.31 7.48 -12.76
N SER A 55 -0.61 7.18 -11.84
CA SER A 55 -1.71 8.07 -11.47
C SER A 55 -1.77 8.24 -9.96
N CYS A 56 -1.18 9.33 -9.47
CA CYS A 56 -1.10 9.65 -8.04
C CYS A 56 -1.02 11.17 -7.87
N PRO A 57 -1.73 11.77 -6.89
CA PRO A 57 -1.59 13.19 -6.56
C PRO A 57 -0.34 13.49 -5.74
N PHE A 58 0.39 12.44 -5.32
CA PHE A 58 1.67 12.53 -4.65
C PHE A 58 2.81 12.26 -5.63
N ASP A 59 3.94 12.92 -5.41
CA ASP A 59 5.17 12.73 -6.18
C ASP A 59 6.36 12.46 -5.24
N CYS A 60 6.21 11.40 -4.43
CA CYS A 60 7.19 11.03 -3.41
C CYS A 60 8.53 10.65 -4.06
N PRO A 61 9.67 11.25 -3.65
CA PRO A 61 10.99 10.93 -4.22
C PRO A 61 11.44 9.48 -3.94
N TYR A 62 10.88 8.83 -2.92
CA TYR A 62 11.12 7.41 -2.62
C TYR A 62 10.19 6.45 -3.40
N CYS A 63 9.29 6.97 -4.24
CA CYS A 63 8.33 6.13 -4.97
C CYS A 63 9.04 5.24 -6.00
N GLU A 64 8.87 3.92 -5.87
CA GLU A 64 9.47 2.93 -6.76
C GLU A 64 8.83 2.87 -8.16
N VAL A 65 7.73 3.59 -8.38
CA VAL A 65 7.01 3.61 -9.66
C VAL A 65 7.65 4.64 -10.59
N PHE A 66 8.33 4.14 -11.61
CA PHE A 66 8.91 4.97 -12.66
C PHE A 66 7.82 5.60 -13.53
N PRO A 67 8.04 6.81 -14.08
CA PRO A 67 7.19 7.35 -15.12
C PRO A 67 7.13 6.40 -16.32
N PHE A 68 5.94 6.06 -16.75
CA PHE A 68 5.71 5.21 -17.92
C PHE A 68 4.39 5.57 -18.58
N SER A 69 4.24 5.15 -19.83
CA SER A 69 2.96 5.15 -20.50
C SER A 69 2.82 3.86 -21.32
N SER A 70 1.61 3.37 -21.43
CA SER A 70 1.26 2.21 -22.25
C SER A 70 -0.16 2.37 -22.80
N ASN A 71 -0.52 1.55 -23.77
CA ASN A 71 -1.87 1.48 -24.32
C ASN A 71 -2.77 0.49 -23.58
N ALA A 72 -2.28 -0.08 -22.46
CA ALA A 72 -3.06 -1.02 -21.66
C ALA A 72 -4.25 -0.30 -21.00
N GLN A 73 -5.39 -0.97 -20.99
CA GLN A 73 -6.59 -0.48 -20.32
C GLN A 73 -6.90 -1.39 -19.14
N PHE A 74 -7.45 -0.81 -18.08
CA PHE A 74 -7.97 -1.62 -16.99
C PHE A 74 -9.24 -2.34 -17.42
N SER A 75 -9.30 -3.64 -17.13
CA SER A 75 -10.49 -4.47 -17.29
C SER A 75 -10.75 -5.23 -15.99
N LEU A 76 -11.96 -5.12 -15.46
CA LEU A 76 -12.37 -5.82 -14.25
C LEU A 76 -12.39 -7.34 -14.49
N GLU A 77 -12.85 -7.78 -15.67
CA GLU A 77 -12.86 -9.17 -16.06
C GLU A 77 -11.44 -9.76 -16.17
N GLN A 78 -10.52 -9.04 -16.79
CA GLN A 78 -9.13 -9.45 -16.86
C GLN A 78 -8.48 -9.51 -15.47
N MET A 79 -8.75 -8.52 -14.62
CA MET A 79 -8.28 -8.51 -13.23
C MET A 79 -8.79 -9.74 -12.47
N GLU A 80 -10.06 -10.11 -12.62
CA GLU A 80 -10.61 -11.32 -11.99
C GLU A 80 -9.89 -12.57 -12.45
N SER A 81 -9.76 -12.76 -13.76
CA SER A 81 -9.09 -13.90 -14.37
C SER A 81 -7.65 -14.04 -13.87
N ASP A 82 -6.90 -12.94 -13.88
CA ASP A 82 -5.51 -12.89 -13.43
C ASP A 82 -5.39 -13.18 -11.94
N LEU A 83 -6.28 -12.59 -11.11
CA LEU A 83 -6.29 -12.79 -9.67
C LEU A 83 -6.57 -14.25 -9.30
N ARG A 84 -7.61 -14.85 -9.90
CA ARG A 84 -7.92 -16.28 -9.71
C ARG A 84 -6.73 -17.15 -10.11
N SER A 85 -6.15 -16.89 -11.27
CA SER A 85 -4.98 -17.63 -11.76
C SER A 85 -3.77 -17.48 -10.82
N ALA A 86 -3.53 -16.31 -10.25
CA ALA A 86 -2.42 -16.08 -9.32
C ALA A 86 -2.61 -16.86 -8.01
N VAL A 87 -3.80 -16.78 -7.41
CA VAL A 87 -4.12 -17.49 -6.16
C VAL A 87 -4.11 -19.00 -6.34
N GLU A 88 -4.66 -19.52 -7.46
CA GLU A 88 -4.64 -20.94 -7.76
C GLU A 88 -3.22 -21.48 -8.00
N ARG A 89 -2.35 -20.69 -8.66
CA ARG A 89 -0.94 -21.07 -8.82
C ARG A 89 -0.23 -21.17 -7.48
N ALA A 90 -0.46 -20.21 -6.56
CA ALA A 90 0.09 -20.24 -5.21
C ALA A 90 -0.39 -21.50 -4.45
N ARG A 91 -1.69 -21.81 -4.52
CA ARG A 91 -2.27 -23.00 -3.90
C ARG A 91 -1.66 -24.31 -4.44
N LYS A 92 -1.46 -24.40 -5.76
CA LYS A 92 -0.82 -25.60 -6.39
C LYS A 92 0.63 -25.80 -5.94
N LYS A 93 1.30 -24.72 -5.50
CA LYS A 93 2.66 -24.76 -4.95
C LYS A 93 2.71 -24.94 -3.44
N ASN A 94 1.55 -25.11 -2.76
CA ASN A 94 1.42 -25.12 -1.32
C ASN A 94 1.98 -23.84 -0.65
N GLU A 95 1.87 -22.71 -1.34
CA GLU A 95 2.34 -21.40 -0.88
C GLU A 95 1.16 -20.56 -0.44
N PRO A 96 0.98 -20.30 0.88
CA PRO A 96 -0.17 -19.55 1.36
C PRO A 96 -0.07 -18.07 0.96
N VAL A 97 -1.12 -17.57 0.32
CA VAL A 97 -1.28 -16.13 0.08
C VAL A 97 -1.58 -15.46 1.42
N LYS A 98 -0.76 -14.49 1.80
CA LYS A 98 -0.93 -13.70 3.03
C LYS A 98 -1.96 -12.59 2.86
N ASP A 99 -1.88 -11.90 1.73
CA ASP A 99 -2.85 -10.88 1.37
C ASP A 99 -3.05 -10.73 -0.14
N ILE A 100 -4.18 -10.13 -0.48
CA ILE A 100 -4.49 -9.56 -1.79
C ILE A 100 -4.47 -8.04 -1.59
N CYS A 101 -3.57 -7.32 -2.29
CA CYS A 101 -3.23 -5.95 -1.95
C CYS A 101 -3.46 -4.98 -3.09
N PHE A 102 -4.34 -4.01 -2.90
CA PHE A 102 -4.45 -2.86 -3.80
C PHE A 102 -3.23 -1.97 -3.64
N SER A 103 -2.35 -2.03 -4.62
CA SER A 103 -1.10 -1.28 -4.70
C SER A 103 -0.72 -1.15 -6.17
N GLY A 104 0.37 -0.52 -6.51
CA GLY A 104 0.80 -0.49 -7.90
C GLY A 104 1.18 0.91 -8.40
N ASN A 105 0.67 1.30 -9.56
CA ASN A 105 1.16 2.47 -10.30
C ASN A 105 0.44 3.77 -9.95
N GLY A 106 -0.02 3.93 -8.72
CA GLY A 106 -0.70 5.14 -8.29
C GLY A 106 -1.46 5.00 -6.98
N GLU A 107 -2.41 5.90 -6.76
CA GLU A 107 -3.32 5.87 -5.61
C GLU A 107 -4.58 5.07 -5.95
N PRO A 108 -4.74 3.84 -5.45
CA PRO A 108 -5.80 2.95 -5.92
C PRO A 108 -7.21 3.50 -5.67
N THR A 109 -7.40 4.25 -4.58
CA THR A 109 -8.71 4.78 -4.19
C THR A 109 -9.22 5.89 -5.11
N LEU A 110 -8.37 6.41 -5.99
CA LEU A 110 -8.75 7.41 -7.01
C LEU A 110 -9.12 6.78 -8.36
N SER A 111 -8.98 5.46 -8.51
CA SER A 111 -9.45 4.78 -9.72
C SER A 111 -10.98 4.69 -9.73
N PRO A 112 -11.64 5.04 -10.83
CA PRO A 112 -13.08 4.84 -10.97
C PRO A 112 -13.51 3.37 -10.82
N ALA A 113 -12.59 2.45 -11.12
CA ALA A 113 -12.83 1.01 -10.99
C ALA A 113 -12.64 0.49 -9.55
N PHE A 114 -12.13 1.31 -8.62
CA PHE A 114 -11.78 0.85 -7.28
C PHE A 114 -12.94 0.19 -6.53
N PRO A 115 -14.18 0.73 -6.50
CA PRO A 115 -15.28 0.11 -5.76
C PRO A 115 -15.61 -1.31 -6.24
N ASP A 116 -15.71 -1.49 -7.55
CA ASP A 116 -16.04 -2.79 -8.14
C ASP A 116 -14.87 -3.77 -8.01
N ALA A 117 -13.65 -3.30 -8.21
CA ALA A 117 -12.44 -4.08 -8.02
C ALA A 117 -12.28 -4.57 -6.57
N LEU A 118 -12.59 -3.71 -5.58
CA LEU A 118 -12.53 -4.07 -4.16
C LEU A 118 -13.51 -5.19 -3.82
N LYS A 119 -14.76 -5.06 -4.27
CA LYS A 119 -15.80 -6.08 -4.08
C LYS A 119 -15.44 -7.41 -4.74
N LEU A 120 -14.93 -7.34 -5.98
CA LEU A 120 -14.51 -8.52 -6.72
C LEU A 120 -13.33 -9.22 -6.06
N ALA A 121 -12.31 -8.46 -5.64
CA ALA A 121 -11.14 -9.01 -4.96
C ALA A 121 -11.51 -9.71 -3.65
N ASP A 122 -12.44 -9.15 -2.86
CA ASP A 122 -12.94 -9.80 -1.64
C ASP A 122 -13.70 -11.09 -1.95
N THR A 123 -14.50 -11.11 -3.02
CA THR A 123 -15.20 -12.31 -3.48
C THR A 123 -14.21 -13.42 -3.85
N VAL A 124 -13.17 -13.11 -4.64
CA VAL A 124 -12.15 -14.09 -5.04
C VAL A 124 -11.35 -14.56 -3.82
N ARG A 125 -10.97 -13.63 -2.91
CA ARG A 125 -10.31 -13.95 -1.65
C ARG A 125 -11.13 -14.94 -0.82
N ALA A 126 -12.39 -14.64 -0.58
CA ALA A 126 -13.26 -15.48 0.22
C ALA A 126 -13.43 -16.90 -0.35
N GLN A 127 -13.44 -17.03 -1.68
CA GLN A 127 -13.59 -18.31 -2.37
C GLN A 127 -12.30 -19.14 -2.42
N LEU A 128 -11.16 -18.50 -2.69
CA LEU A 128 -9.92 -19.21 -3.04
C LEU A 128 -8.84 -19.16 -1.96
N SER A 129 -8.85 -18.13 -1.11
CA SER A 129 -7.88 -17.91 -0.03
C SER A 129 -8.51 -17.21 1.17
N PRO A 130 -9.46 -17.84 1.87
CA PRO A 130 -10.24 -17.19 2.93
C PRO A 130 -9.41 -16.71 4.13
N SER A 131 -8.22 -17.27 4.32
CA SER A 131 -7.28 -16.86 5.36
C SER A 131 -6.42 -15.64 4.98
N ALA A 132 -6.41 -15.25 3.69
CA ALA A 132 -5.69 -14.05 3.26
C ALA A 132 -6.40 -12.78 3.71
N GLU A 133 -5.63 -11.73 4.02
CA GLU A 133 -6.19 -10.38 4.19
C GLU A 133 -6.47 -9.73 2.84
N LEU A 134 -7.44 -8.84 2.80
CA LEU A 134 -7.60 -7.87 1.72
C LEU A 134 -6.98 -6.56 2.18
N VAL A 135 -5.96 -6.07 1.49
CA VAL A 135 -5.21 -4.88 1.88
C VAL A 135 -5.43 -3.76 0.88
N VAL A 136 -5.67 -2.55 1.38
CA VAL A 136 -5.67 -1.31 0.57
C VAL A 136 -4.57 -0.40 1.07
N ILE A 137 -3.50 -0.25 0.28
CA ILE A 137 -2.46 0.75 0.56
C ILE A 137 -2.89 2.07 -0.07
N THR A 138 -3.09 3.09 0.77
CA THR A 138 -3.56 4.40 0.32
C THR A 138 -2.78 5.54 0.96
N ASN A 139 -2.58 6.63 0.23
CA ASN A 139 -2.06 7.89 0.76
C ASN A 139 -3.16 8.78 1.36
N GLY A 140 -4.39 8.29 1.42
CA GLY A 140 -5.52 9.01 1.97
C GLY A 140 -6.19 10.02 1.03
N ALA A 141 -5.69 10.21 -0.18
CA ALA A 141 -6.28 11.17 -1.13
C ALA A 141 -7.75 10.87 -1.45
N GLY A 142 -8.10 9.58 -1.54
CA GLY A 142 -9.48 9.16 -1.77
C GLY A 142 -10.44 9.51 -0.63
N LEU A 143 -9.95 9.70 0.61
CA LEU A 143 -10.80 10.11 1.73
C LEU A 143 -11.43 11.49 1.55
N LEU A 144 -10.91 12.29 0.62
CA LEU A 144 -11.51 13.59 0.24
C LEU A 144 -12.79 13.43 -0.61
N GLN A 145 -13.07 12.24 -1.12
CA GLN A 145 -14.28 11.89 -1.88
C GLN A 145 -15.25 11.17 -0.95
N THR A 146 -16.45 11.67 -0.80
CA THR A 146 -17.47 11.16 0.12
C THR A 146 -17.79 9.69 -0.11
N GLU A 147 -17.88 9.28 -1.38
CA GLU A 147 -18.20 7.91 -1.79
C GLU A 147 -17.09 6.94 -1.39
N VAL A 148 -15.84 7.32 -1.62
CA VAL A 148 -14.66 6.51 -1.24
C VAL A 148 -14.52 6.45 0.28
N PHE A 149 -14.69 7.57 0.97
CA PHE A 149 -14.69 7.61 2.44
C PHE A 149 -15.72 6.63 3.00
N SER A 150 -16.97 6.72 2.54
CA SER A 150 -18.07 5.88 3.00
C SER A 150 -17.82 4.41 2.69
N LEU A 151 -17.34 4.09 1.49
CA LEU A 151 -16.98 2.73 1.09
C LEU A 151 -15.91 2.14 2.01
N LEU A 152 -14.80 2.86 2.22
CA LEU A 152 -13.71 2.40 3.07
C LEU A 152 -14.15 2.27 4.53
N ALA A 153 -14.93 3.21 5.07
CA ALA A 153 -15.41 3.15 6.44
C ALA A 153 -16.36 1.95 6.67
N GLN A 154 -17.23 1.65 5.73
CA GLN A 154 -18.15 0.51 5.81
C GLN A 154 -17.40 -0.82 5.68
N THR A 155 -16.50 -0.92 4.72
CA THR A 155 -15.78 -2.17 4.45
C THR A 155 -14.69 -2.48 5.46
N ALA A 156 -14.07 -1.47 6.08
CA ALA A 156 -13.06 -1.63 7.14
C ALA A 156 -13.60 -2.28 8.42
N ALA A 157 -14.92 -2.33 8.60
CA ALA A 157 -15.55 -3.08 9.69
C ALA A 157 -15.35 -4.61 9.54
N SER A 158 -15.09 -5.09 8.32
CA SER A 158 -14.74 -6.49 8.07
C SER A 158 -13.34 -6.80 8.62
N PRO A 159 -13.19 -7.90 9.39
CA PRO A 159 -11.88 -8.29 9.90
C PRO A 159 -10.89 -8.70 8.80
N SER A 160 -11.40 -9.05 7.61
CA SER A 160 -10.57 -9.44 6.48
C SER A 160 -10.00 -8.25 5.70
N LEU A 161 -10.57 -7.04 5.83
CA LEU A 161 -10.03 -5.84 5.18
C LEU A 161 -9.10 -5.07 6.12
N ASN A 162 -7.92 -4.75 5.63
CA ASN A 162 -6.94 -3.93 6.32
C ASN A 162 -6.55 -2.73 5.45
N ILE A 163 -6.87 -1.53 5.90
CA ILE A 163 -6.47 -0.29 5.24
C ILE A 163 -5.10 0.11 5.77
N TRP A 164 -4.10 0.19 4.90
CA TRP A 164 -2.76 0.68 5.22
C TRP A 164 -2.64 2.13 4.73
N LEU A 165 -2.87 3.04 5.65
CA LEU A 165 -2.90 4.47 5.38
C LEU A 165 -1.51 5.06 5.60
N LYS A 166 -0.96 5.67 4.55
CA LYS A 166 0.36 6.32 4.62
C LYS A 166 0.30 7.64 5.37
N LEU A 167 1.19 7.77 6.36
CA LEU A 167 1.41 8.97 7.15
C LEU A 167 2.92 9.18 7.32
N ASP A 168 3.56 9.79 6.34
CA ASP A 168 5.03 9.89 6.27
C ASP A 168 5.57 11.19 6.88
N ALA A 169 4.70 12.07 7.36
CA ALA A 169 5.08 13.37 7.91
C ALA A 169 4.15 13.81 9.04
N GLY A 170 4.72 14.55 9.99
CA GLY A 170 4.00 15.23 11.07
C GLY A 170 3.82 16.73 10.84
N THR A 171 4.58 17.31 9.90
CA THR A 171 4.51 18.73 9.56
C THR A 171 4.28 18.96 8.08
N SER A 172 3.67 20.09 7.73
CA SER A 172 3.45 20.52 6.35
C SER A 172 4.78 20.66 5.58
N GLY A 173 5.83 21.17 6.24
CA GLY A 173 7.15 21.35 5.63
C GLY A 173 7.79 20.01 5.22
N TRP A 174 7.77 19.01 6.10
CA TRP A 174 8.30 17.68 5.80
C TRP A 174 7.41 16.93 4.81
N TYR A 175 6.09 17.08 4.90
CA TYR A 175 5.15 16.54 3.93
C TYR A 175 5.45 17.02 2.51
N GLN A 176 5.79 18.28 2.32
CA GLN A 176 6.17 18.79 0.99
C GLN A 176 7.50 18.22 0.50
N LYS A 177 8.46 17.96 1.37
CA LYS A 177 9.72 17.29 1.01
C LYS A 177 9.49 15.81 0.69
N MET A 178 8.72 15.12 1.53
CA MET A 178 8.57 13.67 1.52
C MET A 178 7.53 13.14 0.55
N ASN A 179 6.44 13.89 0.36
CA ASN A 179 5.29 13.45 -0.44
C ASN A 179 5.03 14.31 -1.67
N ARG A 180 5.50 15.56 -1.71
CA ARG A 180 5.32 16.53 -2.82
C ARG A 180 3.90 16.52 -3.36
N SER A 181 2.93 16.50 -2.46
CA SER A 181 1.52 16.38 -2.82
C SER A 181 0.92 17.70 -3.27
N SER A 182 0.02 17.62 -4.25
CA SER A 182 -0.84 18.75 -4.62
C SER A 182 -1.99 19.00 -3.61
N ILE A 183 -2.21 18.05 -2.68
CA ILE A 183 -3.21 18.17 -1.62
C ILE A 183 -2.55 18.84 -0.41
N PRO A 184 -3.09 19.95 0.12
CA PRO A 184 -2.57 20.57 1.35
C PRO A 184 -2.57 19.60 2.53
N PHE A 185 -1.49 19.61 3.31
CA PHE A 185 -1.29 18.74 4.47
C PHE A 185 -2.47 18.81 5.46
N GLU A 186 -2.85 20.02 5.85
CA GLU A 186 -3.91 20.27 6.83
C GLU A 186 -5.25 19.69 6.37
N LYS A 187 -5.56 19.85 5.07
CA LYS A 187 -6.79 19.31 4.48
C LYS A 187 -6.82 17.79 4.55
N LEU A 188 -5.68 17.15 4.24
CA LEU A 188 -5.55 15.70 4.30
C LEU A 188 -5.67 15.20 5.74
N ILE A 189 -4.96 15.84 6.69
CA ILE A 189 -4.96 15.44 8.10
C ILE A 189 -6.35 15.57 8.73
N VAL A 190 -7.12 16.61 8.40
CA VAL A 190 -8.52 16.74 8.86
C VAL A 190 -9.33 15.52 8.43
N LYS A 191 -9.19 15.06 7.19
CA LYS A 191 -9.92 13.88 6.68
C LYS A 191 -9.42 12.57 7.29
N ILE A 192 -8.12 12.45 7.54
CA ILE A 192 -7.57 11.27 8.23
C ILE A 192 -8.09 11.19 9.67
N LYS A 193 -8.17 12.34 10.40
CA LYS A 193 -8.74 12.40 11.76
C LYS A 193 -10.23 12.04 11.76
N GLU A 194 -10.99 12.56 10.79
CA GLU A 194 -12.39 12.19 10.61
C GLU A 194 -12.51 10.66 10.36
N PHE A 195 -11.68 10.11 9.47
CA PHE A 195 -11.68 8.68 9.19
C PHE A 195 -11.30 7.84 10.42
N ALA A 196 -10.34 8.29 11.21
CA ALA A 196 -9.92 7.62 12.44
C ALA A 196 -11.05 7.44 13.45
N SER A 197 -12.03 8.36 13.50
CA SER A 197 -13.20 8.23 14.37
C SER A 197 -14.25 7.23 13.84
N HIS A 198 -14.17 6.83 12.57
CA HIS A 198 -15.20 6.01 11.90
C HIS A 198 -14.76 4.58 11.61
N ALA A 199 -13.47 4.33 11.38
CA ALA A 199 -13.00 3.07 10.83
C ALA A 199 -11.64 2.64 11.37
N PRO A 200 -11.40 1.32 11.53
CA PRO A 200 -10.07 0.81 11.86
C PRO A 200 -9.14 0.83 10.64
N PHE A 201 -7.86 1.17 10.89
CA PHE A 201 -6.80 1.13 9.88
C PHE A 201 -5.42 0.94 10.51
N THR A 202 -4.44 0.65 9.67
CA THR A 202 -3.01 0.58 10.00
C THR A 202 -2.32 1.84 9.50
N ILE A 203 -1.53 2.49 10.34
CA ILE A 203 -0.66 3.60 9.91
C ILE A 203 0.61 3.01 9.30
N GLN A 204 0.97 3.48 8.09
CA GLN A 204 2.24 3.16 7.45
C GLN A 204 3.11 4.40 7.31
N THR A 205 4.34 4.33 7.81
CA THR A 205 5.29 5.44 7.75
C THR A 205 6.59 4.99 7.09
N MET A 206 6.93 5.61 5.96
CA MET A 206 8.24 5.48 5.33
C MET A 206 9.20 6.44 6.04
N LEU A 207 10.34 5.93 6.51
CA LEU A 207 11.45 6.73 6.99
C LEU A 207 12.62 6.60 6.03
N CYS A 208 12.99 7.71 5.41
CA CYS A 208 14.17 7.83 4.55
C CYS A 208 14.80 9.21 4.69
N ALA A 209 16.03 9.34 4.27
CA ALA A 209 16.65 10.66 4.12
C ALA A 209 16.22 11.26 2.78
N ILE A 210 16.00 12.58 2.78
CA ILE A 210 15.73 13.38 1.58
C ILE A 210 16.87 14.37 1.42
N ASP A 211 17.56 14.32 0.29
CA ASP A 211 18.76 15.15 0.01
C ASP A 211 19.84 15.03 1.10
N GLY A 212 20.02 13.78 1.59
CA GLY A 212 20.96 13.47 2.67
C GLY A 212 20.49 13.87 4.07
N GLU A 213 19.34 14.55 4.20
CA GLU A 213 18.79 14.99 5.48
C GLU A 213 17.80 13.96 6.03
N ARG A 214 18.02 13.48 7.25
CA ARG A 214 17.03 12.71 8.01
C ARG A 214 15.89 13.62 8.49
N PRO A 215 14.70 13.08 8.84
CA PRO A 215 13.64 13.85 9.48
C PRO A 215 14.20 14.59 10.71
N PRO A 216 14.03 15.93 10.80
CA PRO A 216 14.44 16.71 11.97
C PRO A 216 13.74 16.24 13.26
N ASP A 217 14.30 16.55 14.42
CA ASP A 217 13.75 16.08 15.69
C ASP A 217 12.38 16.72 16.02
N ASP A 218 12.11 17.93 15.55
CA ASP A 218 10.79 18.55 15.67
C ASP A 218 9.75 17.89 14.77
N GLU A 219 10.14 17.51 13.56
CA GLU A 219 9.31 16.70 12.66
C GLU A 219 8.98 15.34 13.29
N ALA A 220 10.00 14.65 13.84
CA ALA A 220 9.80 13.36 14.49
C ALA A 220 8.80 13.47 15.67
N ARG A 221 8.94 14.50 16.50
CA ARG A 221 7.99 14.78 17.60
C ARG A 221 6.59 15.12 17.11
N ALA A 222 6.49 15.91 16.03
CA ALA A 222 5.19 16.26 15.44
C ALA A 222 4.48 15.03 14.85
N TRP A 223 5.22 14.15 14.20
CA TRP A 223 4.68 12.88 13.69
C TRP A 223 4.22 11.98 14.86
N GLU A 224 5.03 11.79 15.89
CA GLU A 224 4.65 11.01 17.08
C GLU A 224 3.39 11.58 17.74
N ALA A 225 3.29 12.90 17.89
CA ALA A 225 2.11 13.56 18.45
C ALA A 225 0.86 13.33 17.60
N LEU A 226 0.99 13.41 16.26
CA LEU A 226 -0.11 13.17 15.33
C LEU A 226 -0.58 11.71 15.36
N VAL A 227 0.35 10.75 15.44
CA VAL A 227 0.01 9.32 15.56
C VAL A 227 -0.73 9.05 16.87
N CYS A 228 -0.30 9.65 18.00
CA CYS A 228 -1.01 9.54 19.28
C CYS A 228 -2.42 10.15 19.22
N GLU A 229 -2.56 11.32 18.62
CA GLU A 229 -3.86 11.99 18.45
C GLU A 229 -4.82 11.12 17.62
N LEU A 230 -4.34 10.50 16.54
CA LEU A 230 -5.14 9.58 15.74
C LEU A 230 -5.58 8.34 16.53
N ALA A 231 -4.71 7.78 17.38
CA ALA A 231 -5.05 6.64 18.23
C ALA A 231 -6.11 7.01 19.29
N GLU A 232 -5.99 8.20 19.89
CA GLU A 232 -6.96 8.72 20.87
C GLU A 232 -8.32 8.98 20.21
N ILE A 233 -8.35 9.62 19.02
CA ILE A 233 -9.57 9.84 18.25
C ILE A 233 -10.23 8.50 17.89
N ALA A 234 -9.46 7.54 17.42
CA ALA A 234 -9.98 6.22 17.03
C ALA A 234 -10.61 5.50 18.24
N THR A 235 -9.96 5.52 19.39
CA THR A 235 -10.47 4.90 20.63
C THR A 235 -11.75 5.60 21.14
N GLY A 236 -11.86 6.92 20.96
CA GLY A 236 -13.06 7.69 21.33
C GLY A 236 -14.24 7.55 20.36
N GLY A 237 -14.01 6.94 19.19
CA GLY A 237 -15.01 6.74 18.13
C GLY A 237 -15.37 5.27 17.88
N LYS A 238 -15.61 4.94 16.63
CA LYS A 238 -15.85 3.57 16.12
C LYS A 238 -14.61 2.98 15.44
N GLY A 239 -13.50 3.75 15.38
CA GLY A 239 -12.27 3.34 14.73
C GLY A 239 -11.32 2.61 15.66
N ALA A 240 -10.18 2.21 15.09
CA ALA A 240 -9.04 1.68 15.82
C ALA A 240 -7.77 1.85 14.97
N ILE A 241 -6.68 2.20 15.59
CA ILE A 241 -5.37 2.04 14.93
C ILE A 241 -4.91 0.62 15.20
N ARG A 242 -5.00 -0.26 14.19
CA ARG A 242 -4.68 -1.68 14.32
C ARG A 242 -3.20 -1.89 14.65
N LYS A 243 -2.33 -1.12 14.02
CA LYS A 243 -0.89 -1.05 14.28
C LYS A 243 -0.25 0.15 13.58
N VAL A 244 0.97 0.47 13.96
CA VAL A 244 1.85 1.40 13.25
C VAL A 244 2.99 0.61 12.63
N GLN A 245 3.15 0.71 11.31
CA GLN A 245 4.22 0.09 10.53
C GLN A 245 5.24 1.14 10.15
N ILE A 246 6.41 1.09 10.74
CA ILE A 246 7.57 1.91 10.35
C ILE A 246 8.44 1.08 9.42
N TYR A 247 8.80 1.63 8.25
CA TYR A 247 9.62 0.90 7.30
C TYR A 247 10.62 1.81 6.60
N GLY A 248 11.77 1.23 6.26
CA GLY A 248 12.85 1.90 5.55
C GLY A 248 12.74 1.76 4.03
N LYS A 249 13.47 2.63 3.33
CA LYS A 249 13.65 2.54 1.89
C LYS A 249 14.56 1.35 1.55
N ALA A 250 13.99 0.34 0.91
CA ALA A 250 14.69 -0.91 0.61
C ALA A 250 15.06 -1.07 -0.87
N ARG A 251 14.42 -0.34 -1.76
CA ARG A 251 14.58 -0.48 -3.21
C ARG A 251 14.88 0.87 -3.86
N SER A 252 15.49 0.80 -5.05
CA SER A 252 15.77 2.01 -5.83
C SER A 252 14.50 2.71 -6.28
N ALA A 253 14.53 4.03 -6.30
CA ALA A 253 13.51 4.90 -6.85
C ALA A 253 14.05 5.67 -8.06
N PRO A 254 13.17 6.21 -8.94
CA PRO A 254 13.59 7.03 -10.07
C PRO A 254 14.47 8.21 -9.67
N GLU A 255 14.24 8.77 -8.49
CA GLU A 255 14.93 9.95 -7.98
C GLU A 255 16.08 9.62 -6.99
N ASP A 256 16.62 8.41 -7.03
CA ASP A 256 17.86 8.13 -6.32
C ASP A 256 19.02 8.95 -6.92
N PRO A 257 19.86 9.59 -6.10
CA PRO A 257 20.02 9.41 -4.65
C PRO A 257 19.22 10.39 -3.77
N LEU A 258 18.30 11.20 -4.30
CA LEU A 258 17.57 12.19 -3.51
C LEU A 258 16.87 11.57 -2.30
N ALA A 259 16.21 10.41 -2.47
CA ALA A 259 15.70 9.62 -1.36
C ALA A 259 16.66 8.46 -1.07
N SER A 260 17.23 8.40 0.11
CA SER A 260 18.16 7.36 0.53
C SER A 260 17.75 6.65 1.82
N ALA A 261 18.23 5.41 2.00
CA ALA A 261 17.93 4.62 3.19
C ALA A 261 18.56 5.26 4.44
N LEU A 262 17.84 5.19 5.56
CA LEU A 262 18.37 5.48 6.87
C LEU A 262 18.89 4.20 7.54
N PRO A 263 19.82 4.31 8.51
CA PRO A 263 20.26 3.16 9.29
C PRO A 263 19.09 2.47 10.02
N GLU A 264 19.17 1.16 10.14
CA GLU A 264 18.17 0.35 10.88
C GLU A 264 17.97 0.85 12.31
N THR A 265 19.09 1.24 12.97
CA THR A 265 19.05 1.81 14.31
C THR A 265 18.19 3.07 14.41
N TYR A 266 18.16 3.91 13.36
CA TYR A 266 17.30 5.09 13.35
C TYR A 266 15.81 4.70 13.34
N LEU A 267 15.43 3.69 12.56
CA LEU A 267 14.04 3.21 12.51
C LEU A 267 13.61 2.62 13.86
N GLU A 268 14.47 1.82 14.47
CA GLU A 268 14.22 1.22 15.79
C GLU A 268 14.17 2.27 16.90
N ASP A 269 15.00 3.31 16.85
CA ASP A 269 14.97 4.44 17.79
C ASP A 269 13.62 5.18 17.70
N ARG A 270 13.11 5.42 16.47
CA ARG A 270 11.80 6.06 16.27
C ARG A 270 10.66 5.19 16.77
N ALA A 271 10.70 3.89 16.48
CA ALA A 271 9.71 2.94 17.00
C ALA A 271 9.74 2.85 18.53
N SER A 272 10.92 2.82 19.12
CA SER A 272 11.10 2.78 20.58
C SER A 272 10.63 4.07 21.26
N SER A 273 10.84 5.23 20.61
CA SER A 273 10.30 6.49 21.07
C SER A 273 8.77 6.47 21.10
N LEU A 274 8.14 6.07 19.99
CA LEU A 274 6.68 5.99 19.89
C LEU A 274 6.09 4.99 20.89
N ARG A 275 6.72 3.82 21.09
CA ARG A 275 6.26 2.82 22.08
C ARG A 275 6.25 3.40 23.49
N ARG A 276 7.31 4.15 23.89
CA ARG A 276 7.34 4.83 25.21
C ARG A 276 6.23 5.86 25.36
N VAL A 277 5.97 6.66 24.29
CA VAL A 277 4.87 7.63 24.33
C VAL A 277 3.52 6.94 24.43
N PHE A 278 3.30 5.85 23.71
CA PHE A 278 2.10 5.04 23.79
C PHE A 278 1.88 4.46 25.20
N GLU A 279 2.94 3.89 25.79
CA GLU A 279 2.89 3.36 27.17
C GLU A 279 2.49 4.46 28.16
N THR A 280 3.09 5.65 28.06
CA THR A 280 2.79 6.79 28.94
C THR A 280 1.34 7.27 28.81
N ARG A 281 0.75 7.12 27.60
CA ARG A 281 -0.65 7.53 27.31
C ARG A 281 -1.66 6.40 27.43
N GLY A 282 -1.22 5.18 27.78
CA GLY A 282 -2.09 4.00 27.86
C GLY A 282 -2.61 3.53 26.49
N ILE A 283 -1.90 3.85 25.40
CA ILE A 283 -2.23 3.41 24.05
C ILE A 283 -1.63 2.01 23.82
N ILE A 284 -2.47 1.02 23.48
CA ILE A 284 -2.05 -0.39 23.33
C ILE A 284 -1.77 -0.80 21.87
N THR A 285 -1.70 0.17 20.95
CA THR A 285 -1.47 -0.08 19.53
C THR A 285 -0.05 -0.64 19.28
N PRO A 286 0.12 -1.77 18.59
CA PRO A 286 1.44 -2.31 18.24
C PRO A 286 2.23 -1.40 17.32
N VAL A 287 3.55 -1.30 17.53
CA VAL A 287 4.49 -0.59 16.65
C VAL A 287 5.50 -1.59 16.12
N GLU A 288 5.47 -1.82 14.81
CA GLU A 288 6.31 -2.79 14.10
C GLU A 288 7.29 -2.08 13.19
N VAL A 289 8.52 -2.62 13.08
CA VAL A 289 9.57 -2.12 12.19
C VAL A 289 9.86 -3.12 11.10
N TYR A 290 10.04 -2.65 9.87
CA TYR A 290 10.35 -3.45 8.69
C TYR A 290 11.57 -2.87 7.98
N LEU A 291 12.66 -3.63 7.98
CA LEU A 291 13.96 -3.25 7.45
C LEU A 291 14.14 -3.67 5.99
#